data_db01b7272197e904c2bc503afc25b171
#
_entry.id   db01b7272197e904c2bc503afc25b171
#
_cell.length_a   1.000
_cell.length_b   1.000
_cell.length_c   1.000
_cell.angle_alpha   90.00
_cell.angle_beta   90.00
_cell.angle_gamma   90.00
#
_symmetry.space_group_name_H-M   'P 1'
#
loop_
_entity.id
_entity.type
_entity.pdbx_description
1 polymer ?
#
loop_
_entity_poly.entity_id
_entity_poly.type
_entity_poly.pdbx_seq_one_letter_code
_entity_poly.pdbx_strand_id
1 'polypeptide(L)'
;MAELNEFLILSSRLCNFEKVEMQFVLLMKKLLYLICTFAALFALKSHAAVPEGAIPFIFDSHLYLQATLNDTVPVTVIYDTGADFLYLDEDYLKLNNLQNAFGRKGVAKMGGAGNSEPQRVEIFVDSVEIRCGELDYWNKITPIIRLRDILGRYIDGLLGNTHLLSSPLEISFSKGYLKQWEAPFPVDSLENYHKLEARFEDNRIDVKASLQIDSANAVEGWFRLDLGSGSTVSLTNEATSSLHLDDMPKAYFRTQVGGVGGGSEDVEIRAARFCMVDTFENVVIDCSLNEKGALSSGRPYLGIIGNDIWSLYDMVLDPVSSSVWVKRNGKKGTYSQSSTTHMAVFDRTDICDGWIVNGLYKGGIAEQAGIEIGDVIIAINDRPVKEISWEEQRKGLNLKGETKYTVRKANGEVVTYTLFVQKQII
;
A
#
# COMPACT_ATOMS: atom_id res chain seq x y z
N MET A 1 -68.70 -4.97 -16.44
CA MET A 1 -67.46 -4.87 -17.30
C MET A 1 -66.35 -4.05 -16.62
N ALA A 2 -66.64 -2.98 -15.86
CA ALA A 2 -65.60 -2.21 -15.14
C ALA A 2 -64.97 -3.00 -13.97
N GLU A 3 -65.73 -3.71 -13.18
CA GLU A 3 -65.22 -4.51 -12.05
C GLU A 3 -64.32 -5.68 -12.49
N LEU A 4 -64.57 -6.28 -13.66
CA LEU A 4 -63.75 -7.36 -14.22
C LEU A 4 -62.39 -6.86 -14.69
N ASN A 5 -62.29 -5.60 -15.17
CA ASN A 5 -61.04 -4.97 -15.55
C ASN A 5 -60.19 -4.58 -14.35
N GLU A 6 -60.77 -4.11 -13.24
CA GLU A 6 -60.02 -3.83 -11.99
C GLU A 6 -59.43 -5.11 -11.40
N PHE A 7 -60.23 -6.20 -11.38
CA PHE A 7 -59.74 -7.49 -10.87
C PHE A 7 -58.58 -8.07 -11.68
N LEU A 8 -58.60 -7.92 -13.02
CA LEU A 8 -57.50 -8.33 -13.91
C LEU A 8 -56.21 -7.47 -13.72
N ILE A 9 -56.38 -6.18 -13.45
CA ILE A 9 -55.26 -5.27 -13.19
C ILE A 9 -54.65 -5.56 -11.81
N LEU A 10 -55.47 -5.84 -10.78
CA LEU A 10 -54.96 -6.23 -9.46
C LEU A 10 -54.22 -7.58 -9.51
N SER A 11 -54.77 -8.58 -10.20
CA SER A 11 -54.15 -9.90 -10.31
C SER A 11 -52.80 -9.83 -11.09
N SER A 12 -52.72 -8.98 -12.11
CA SER A 12 -51.44 -8.78 -12.84
C SER A 12 -50.39 -8.04 -12.01
N ARG A 13 -50.81 -7.10 -11.16
CA ARG A 13 -49.89 -6.42 -10.19
C ARG A 13 -49.40 -7.35 -9.10
N LEU A 14 -50.24 -8.21 -8.53
CA LEU A 14 -49.89 -9.23 -7.58
C LEU A 14 -48.92 -10.26 -8.17
N CYS A 15 -49.16 -10.73 -9.39
CA CYS A 15 -48.28 -11.67 -10.09
C CYS A 15 -46.88 -11.04 -10.42
N ASN A 16 -46.85 -9.73 -10.68
CA ASN A 16 -45.58 -9.01 -10.85
C ASN A 16 -44.85 -8.80 -9.52
N PHE A 17 -45.56 -8.58 -8.44
CA PHE A 17 -44.98 -8.43 -7.10
C PHE A 17 -44.32 -9.75 -6.62
N GLU A 18 -45.03 -10.88 -6.78
CA GLU A 18 -44.45 -12.20 -6.48
C GLU A 18 -43.23 -12.55 -7.34
N LYS A 19 -43.22 -12.16 -8.63
CA LYS A 19 -42.04 -12.33 -9.49
C LYS A 19 -40.84 -11.48 -9.03
N VAL A 20 -41.07 -10.26 -8.58
CA VAL A 20 -40.03 -9.37 -8.08
C VAL A 20 -39.48 -9.89 -6.74
N GLU A 21 -40.33 -10.34 -5.83
CA GLU A 21 -39.93 -10.98 -4.57
C GLU A 21 -39.10 -12.26 -4.83
N MET A 22 -39.57 -13.11 -5.75
CA MET A 22 -38.86 -14.33 -6.10
C MET A 22 -37.49 -14.06 -6.76
N GLN A 23 -37.38 -13.01 -7.59
CA GLN A 23 -36.10 -12.58 -8.15
C GLN A 23 -35.17 -12.02 -7.07
N PHE A 24 -35.71 -11.25 -6.12
CA PHE A 24 -34.94 -10.71 -4.99
C PHE A 24 -34.43 -11.83 -4.07
N VAL A 25 -35.25 -12.79 -3.74
CA VAL A 25 -34.86 -13.98 -2.93
C VAL A 25 -33.81 -14.82 -3.69
N LEU A 26 -33.93 -14.95 -5.01
CA LEU A 26 -32.95 -15.66 -5.83
C LEU A 26 -31.61 -14.93 -5.92
N LEU A 27 -31.66 -13.61 -5.98
CA LEU A 27 -30.48 -12.74 -5.97
C LEU A 27 -29.78 -12.82 -4.61
N MET A 28 -30.51 -12.74 -3.51
CA MET A 28 -29.98 -12.89 -2.15
C MET A 28 -29.37 -14.27 -1.91
N LYS A 29 -30.01 -15.34 -2.42
CA LYS A 29 -29.43 -16.70 -2.35
C LYS A 29 -28.16 -16.81 -3.17
N LYS A 30 -28.07 -16.21 -4.37
CA LYS A 30 -26.85 -16.17 -5.18
C LYS A 30 -25.75 -15.37 -4.48
N LEU A 31 -26.08 -14.24 -3.86
CA LEU A 31 -25.13 -13.42 -3.10
C LEU A 31 -24.61 -14.19 -1.87
N LEU A 32 -25.49 -14.87 -1.14
CA LEU A 32 -25.12 -15.71 0.00
C LEU A 32 -24.25 -16.91 -0.45
N TYR A 33 -24.56 -17.54 -1.58
CA TYR A 33 -23.73 -18.60 -2.17
C TYR A 33 -22.36 -18.07 -2.61
N LEU A 34 -22.32 -16.87 -3.16
CA LEU A 34 -21.06 -16.21 -3.54
C LEU A 34 -20.19 -15.89 -2.32
N ILE A 35 -20.81 -15.40 -1.24
CA ILE A 35 -20.14 -15.13 0.03
C ILE A 35 -19.65 -16.43 0.67
N CYS A 36 -20.46 -17.48 0.68
CA CYS A 36 -20.08 -18.79 1.23
C CYS A 36 -19.01 -19.50 0.38
N THR A 37 -19.07 -19.37 -0.95
CA THR A 37 -17.99 -19.91 -1.84
C THR A 37 -16.72 -19.10 -1.74
N PHE A 38 -16.80 -17.79 -1.54
CA PHE A 38 -15.62 -16.94 -1.28
C PHE A 38 -14.98 -17.31 0.07
N ALA A 39 -15.79 -17.49 1.13
CA ALA A 39 -15.32 -17.96 2.44
C ALA A 39 -14.72 -19.38 2.36
N ALA A 40 -15.31 -20.30 1.59
CA ALA A 40 -14.83 -21.66 1.42
C ALA A 40 -13.56 -21.73 0.54
N LEU A 41 -13.41 -20.88 -0.47
CA LEU A 41 -12.18 -20.76 -1.27
C LEU A 41 -11.02 -20.16 -0.46
N PHE A 42 -11.30 -19.29 0.52
CA PHE A 42 -10.31 -18.85 1.49
C PHE A 42 -9.89 -19.97 2.46
N ALA A 43 -10.80 -20.86 2.81
CA ALA A 43 -10.53 -21.99 3.72
C ALA A 43 -9.76 -23.18 3.05
N LEU A 44 -9.74 -23.26 1.71
CA LEU A 44 -9.17 -24.42 0.98
C LEU A 44 -7.73 -24.22 0.47
N LYS A 45 -7.12 -23.04 0.61
CA LYS A 45 -5.67 -22.95 0.55
C LYS A 45 -5.14 -23.49 1.89
N SER A 46 -4.37 -24.56 1.87
CA SER A 46 -3.67 -25.11 3.04
C SER A 46 -2.65 -24.06 3.53
N HIS A 47 -3.14 -23.09 4.24
CA HIS A 47 -2.32 -22.21 5.07
C HIS A 47 -1.95 -23.06 6.29
N ALA A 48 -0.68 -23.15 6.62
CA ALA A 48 -0.30 -23.51 7.98
C ALA A 48 -1.20 -22.71 8.91
N ALA A 49 -1.87 -23.40 9.86
CA ALA A 49 -2.87 -22.77 10.69
C ALA A 49 -2.34 -21.45 11.27
N VAL A 50 -3.05 -20.36 11.01
CA VAL A 50 -2.72 -19.05 11.58
C VAL A 50 -2.82 -19.22 13.09
N PRO A 51 -1.81 -18.79 13.89
CA PRO A 51 -1.86 -18.92 15.34
C PRO A 51 -3.07 -18.22 15.93
N GLU A 52 -3.59 -18.75 17.04
CA GLU A 52 -4.68 -18.11 17.81
C GLU A 52 -4.31 -16.68 18.17
N GLY A 53 -5.23 -15.74 18.04
CA GLY A 53 -5.03 -14.30 18.27
C GLY A 53 -4.19 -13.59 17.20
N ALA A 54 -3.81 -14.27 16.11
CA ALA A 54 -3.11 -13.63 15.01
C ALA A 54 -4.09 -13.00 13.99
N ILE A 55 -3.68 -11.88 13.42
CA ILE A 55 -4.42 -11.13 12.42
C ILE A 55 -3.86 -11.49 11.04
N PRO A 56 -4.65 -12.11 10.15
CA PRO A 56 -4.20 -12.42 8.80
C PRO A 56 -4.06 -11.14 7.97
N PHE A 57 -3.09 -11.10 7.05
CA PHE A 57 -2.96 -10.04 6.08
C PHE A 57 -2.81 -10.56 4.65
N ILE A 58 -3.21 -9.72 3.69
CA ILE A 58 -2.86 -9.89 2.29
C ILE A 58 -1.63 -9.02 2.02
N PHE A 59 -0.58 -9.61 1.43
CA PHE A 59 0.61 -8.86 1.04
C PHE A 59 0.56 -8.52 -0.46
N ASP A 60 0.65 -7.21 -0.75
CA ASP A 60 0.77 -6.66 -2.10
C ASP A 60 1.55 -5.34 -2.00
N SER A 61 2.88 -5.42 -1.99
CA SER A 61 3.79 -4.33 -1.64
C SER A 61 3.56 -3.73 -0.24
N HIS A 62 2.38 -3.89 0.34
CA HIS A 62 1.96 -3.47 1.68
C HIS A 62 1.22 -4.60 2.40
N LEU A 63 1.09 -4.48 3.72
CA LEU A 63 0.34 -5.43 4.55
C LEU A 63 -1.11 -4.94 4.71
N TYR A 64 -2.04 -5.53 3.95
CA TYR A 64 -3.47 -5.19 3.98
C TYR A 64 -4.18 -6.01 5.05
N LEU A 65 -4.75 -5.32 6.04
CA LEU A 65 -5.51 -5.88 7.16
C LEU A 65 -7.00 -5.60 6.96
N GLN A 66 -7.83 -6.60 7.26
CA GLN A 66 -9.28 -6.40 7.35
C GLN A 66 -9.64 -6.03 8.79
N ALA A 67 -10.38 -4.96 8.95
CA ALA A 67 -10.78 -4.43 10.25
C ALA A 67 -12.21 -3.91 10.24
N THR A 68 -12.72 -3.52 11.40
CA THR A 68 -13.99 -2.79 11.55
C THR A 68 -13.76 -1.53 12.36
N LEU A 69 -14.48 -0.45 12.01
CA LEU A 69 -14.54 0.78 12.78
C LEU A 69 -15.85 0.79 13.57
N ASN A 70 -15.77 1.15 14.87
CA ASN A 70 -16.91 1.21 15.78
C ASN A 70 -17.83 -0.01 15.63
N ASP A 71 -17.25 -1.22 15.67
CA ASP A 71 -17.87 -2.55 15.57
C ASP A 71 -18.54 -2.90 14.22
N THR A 72 -18.93 -1.93 13.43
CA THR A 72 -19.89 -2.17 12.33
C THR A 72 -19.41 -1.78 10.94
N VAL A 73 -18.47 -0.84 10.83
CA VAL A 73 -18.06 -0.32 9.53
C VAL A 73 -16.82 -1.06 9.04
N PRO A 74 -16.90 -1.89 7.98
CA PRO A 74 -15.75 -2.61 7.47
C PRO A 74 -14.73 -1.66 6.85
N VAL A 75 -13.45 -1.90 7.10
CA VAL A 75 -12.35 -1.09 6.60
C VAL A 75 -11.16 -1.97 6.25
N THR A 76 -10.50 -1.67 5.12
CA THR A 76 -9.23 -2.26 4.74
C THR A 76 -8.12 -1.26 5.03
N VAL A 77 -7.21 -1.58 5.95
CA VAL A 77 -6.09 -0.72 6.31
C VAL A 77 -4.76 -1.38 5.97
N ILE A 78 -3.74 -0.59 5.65
CA ILE A 78 -2.36 -1.08 5.66
C ILE A 78 -1.73 -0.81 7.02
N TYR A 79 -0.82 -1.71 7.45
CA TYR A 79 0.06 -1.43 8.58
C TYR A 79 1.29 -0.67 8.11
N ASP A 80 1.53 0.48 8.74
CA ASP A 80 2.61 1.40 8.39
C ASP A 80 3.42 1.78 9.63
N THR A 81 4.67 1.31 9.70
CA THR A 81 5.60 1.64 10.80
C THR A 81 6.17 3.06 10.69
N GLY A 82 5.98 3.73 9.56
CA GLY A 82 6.29 5.14 9.35
C GLY A 82 5.22 6.10 9.91
N ALA A 83 4.06 5.58 10.35
CA ALA A 83 2.93 6.36 10.84
C ALA A 83 2.66 6.14 12.35
N ASP A 84 1.90 7.07 12.98
CA ASP A 84 1.54 6.98 14.40
C ASP A 84 0.14 6.43 14.63
N PHE A 85 -0.85 6.98 13.92
CA PHE A 85 -2.28 6.86 14.25
C PHE A 85 -3.01 5.97 13.26
N LEU A 86 -4.32 5.84 13.46
CA LEU A 86 -5.26 5.46 12.43
C LEU A 86 -5.51 6.68 11.52
N TYR A 87 -5.38 6.51 10.22
CA TYR A 87 -5.74 7.49 9.19
C TYR A 87 -6.86 6.89 8.34
N LEU A 88 -7.83 7.70 7.93
CA LEU A 88 -8.91 7.25 7.03
C LEU A 88 -8.81 7.98 5.69
N ASP A 89 -9.15 7.27 4.63
CA ASP A 89 -9.16 7.82 3.28
C ASP A 89 -10.39 8.72 3.06
N GLU A 90 -10.18 9.88 2.46
CA GLU A 90 -11.22 10.86 2.20
C GLU A 90 -12.30 10.33 1.23
N ASP A 91 -11.90 9.65 0.15
CA ASP A 91 -12.82 9.13 -0.86
C ASP A 91 -13.57 7.90 -0.33
N TYR A 92 -12.93 7.04 0.48
CA TYR A 92 -13.63 5.97 1.20
C TYR A 92 -14.78 6.51 2.04
N LEU A 93 -14.51 7.56 2.84
CA LEU A 93 -15.54 8.18 3.67
C LEU A 93 -16.66 8.78 2.82
N LYS A 94 -16.35 9.44 1.70
CA LYS A 94 -17.34 10.04 0.78
C LYS A 94 -18.20 9.00 0.11
N LEU A 95 -17.59 7.99 -0.49
CA LEU A 95 -18.28 6.94 -1.25
C LEU A 95 -19.22 6.09 -0.37
N ASN A 96 -18.92 5.98 0.93
CA ASN A 96 -19.73 5.23 1.89
C ASN A 96 -20.63 6.11 2.78
N ASN A 97 -20.70 7.43 2.52
CA ASN A 97 -21.47 8.41 3.33
C ASN A 97 -21.07 8.45 4.81
N LEU A 98 -19.78 8.28 5.10
CA LEU A 98 -19.21 8.20 6.44
C LEU A 98 -18.56 9.50 6.92
N GLN A 99 -18.64 10.61 6.16
CA GLN A 99 -17.94 11.86 6.47
C GLN A 99 -18.24 12.43 7.86
N ASN A 100 -19.40 12.06 8.44
CA ASN A 100 -19.82 12.52 9.76
C ASN A 100 -20.11 11.34 10.73
N ALA A 101 -19.71 10.11 10.38
CA ALA A 101 -20.03 8.91 11.14
C ALA A 101 -19.25 8.77 12.45
N PHE A 102 -18.09 9.41 12.55
CA PHE A 102 -17.14 9.22 13.66
C PHE A 102 -17.02 10.47 14.55
N GLY A 103 -18.11 11.21 14.71
CA GLY A 103 -18.20 12.32 15.65
C GLY A 103 -17.73 13.67 15.12
N ARG A 104 -17.22 14.52 16.04
CA ARG A 104 -16.86 15.91 15.74
C ARG A 104 -15.56 15.98 14.94
N LYS A 105 -15.49 16.97 14.06
CA LYS A 105 -14.30 17.27 13.27
C LYS A 105 -13.50 18.43 13.82
N GLY A 106 -12.22 18.38 13.60
CA GLY A 106 -11.24 19.43 13.82
C GLY A 106 -10.27 19.55 12.65
N VAL A 107 -9.20 20.29 12.84
CA VAL A 107 -8.14 20.48 11.85
C VAL A 107 -6.79 20.36 12.55
N ALA A 108 -5.87 19.60 11.96
CA ALA A 108 -4.48 19.49 12.41
C ALA A 108 -3.52 19.83 11.27
N LYS A 109 -2.26 20.14 11.61
CA LYS A 109 -1.15 20.21 10.65
C LYS A 109 -0.44 18.86 10.64
N MET A 110 -0.25 18.27 9.47
CA MET A 110 0.42 17.00 9.31
C MET A 110 1.42 17.05 8.16
N GLY A 111 2.61 16.50 8.41
CA GLY A 111 3.62 16.20 7.39
C GLY A 111 3.52 14.73 6.95
N GLY A 112 4.21 14.39 5.89
CA GLY A 112 4.25 13.03 5.35
C GLY A 112 5.48 12.79 4.48
N ALA A 113 5.41 11.78 3.62
CA ALA A 113 6.52 11.39 2.75
C ALA A 113 6.71 12.32 1.54
N GLY A 114 5.66 13.03 1.10
CA GLY A 114 5.74 13.92 -0.06
C GLY A 114 6.57 15.18 0.16
N ASN A 115 6.97 15.82 -0.93
CA ASN A 115 7.87 16.98 -0.94
C ASN A 115 7.13 18.31 -0.66
N SER A 116 6.43 18.42 0.47
CA SER A 116 5.77 19.66 0.87
C SER A 116 5.89 19.97 2.36
N GLU A 117 5.59 21.22 2.72
CA GLU A 117 5.39 21.61 4.12
C GLU A 117 4.18 20.88 4.72
N PRO A 118 4.16 20.71 6.07
CA PRO A 118 3.00 20.13 6.75
C PRO A 118 1.71 20.82 6.36
N GLN A 119 0.73 20.06 5.89
CA GLN A 119 -0.55 20.53 5.38
C GLN A 119 -1.63 20.48 6.47
N ARG A 120 -2.68 21.31 6.30
CA ARG A 120 -3.86 21.25 7.15
C ARG A 120 -4.77 20.11 6.64
N VAL A 121 -5.07 19.18 7.52
CA VAL A 121 -5.97 18.05 7.25
C VAL A 121 -7.15 18.08 8.22
N GLU A 122 -8.31 17.63 7.78
CA GLU A 122 -9.42 17.36 8.69
C GLU A 122 -9.07 16.16 9.58
N ILE A 123 -9.59 16.19 10.81
CA ILE A 123 -9.44 15.09 11.78
C ILE A 123 -10.78 14.81 12.45
N PHE A 124 -11.06 13.57 12.80
CA PHE A 124 -12.03 13.26 13.83
C PHE A 124 -11.36 13.46 15.19
N VAL A 125 -12.04 14.19 16.11
CA VAL A 125 -11.54 14.49 17.46
C VAL A 125 -12.26 13.70 18.53
N ASP A 126 -13.31 12.99 18.19
CA ASP A 126 -13.93 11.98 19.05
C ASP A 126 -13.25 10.63 18.80
N SER A 127 -13.26 9.76 19.82
CA SER A 127 -12.58 8.47 19.73
C SER A 127 -13.17 7.57 18.64
N VAL A 128 -12.31 7.08 17.76
CA VAL A 128 -12.65 6.06 16.76
C VAL A 128 -12.02 4.74 17.17
N GLU A 129 -12.87 3.73 17.35
CA GLU A 129 -12.41 2.36 17.58
C GLU A 129 -12.03 1.71 16.25
N ILE A 130 -10.92 0.99 16.23
CA ILE A 130 -10.60 0.04 15.17
C ILE A 130 -10.39 -1.35 15.77
N ARG A 131 -11.08 -2.34 15.25
CA ARG A 131 -10.91 -3.75 15.63
C ARG A 131 -10.28 -4.54 14.51
N CYS A 132 -9.13 -5.15 14.81
CA CYS A 132 -8.42 -6.07 13.93
C CYS A 132 -8.35 -7.46 14.58
N GLY A 133 -9.16 -8.41 14.12
CA GLY A 133 -9.29 -9.70 14.80
C GLY A 133 -9.77 -9.55 16.23
N GLU A 134 -8.98 -9.97 17.20
CA GLU A 134 -9.26 -9.86 18.63
C GLU A 134 -8.72 -8.58 19.26
N LEU A 135 -8.01 -7.74 18.50
CA LEU A 135 -7.37 -6.53 19.02
C LEU A 135 -8.26 -5.31 18.76
N ASP A 136 -8.58 -4.59 19.84
CA ASP A 136 -9.36 -3.37 19.83
C ASP A 136 -8.51 -2.17 20.22
N TYR A 137 -8.52 -1.14 19.36
CA TYR A 137 -7.75 0.08 19.59
C TYR A 137 -8.62 1.33 19.47
N TRP A 138 -8.43 2.25 20.40
CA TRP A 138 -9.14 3.52 20.43
C TRP A 138 -8.23 4.67 20.02
N ASN A 139 -8.58 5.35 18.95
CA ASN A 139 -7.84 6.51 18.43
C ASN A 139 -8.54 7.80 18.84
N LYS A 140 -7.85 8.63 19.63
CA LYS A 140 -8.36 9.95 20.07
C LYS A 140 -8.33 10.99 18.95
N ILE A 141 -7.51 10.76 17.95
CA ILE A 141 -7.35 11.62 16.78
C ILE A 141 -7.25 10.70 15.58
N THR A 142 -8.12 10.91 14.57
CA THR A 142 -8.11 10.13 13.33
C THR A 142 -8.07 11.11 12.16
N PRO A 143 -6.90 11.33 11.54
CA PRO A 143 -6.76 12.19 10.38
C PRO A 143 -7.45 11.62 9.15
N ILE A 144 -7.98 12.52 8.32
CA ILE A 144 -8.60 12.21 7.04
C ILE A 144 -7.65 12.70 5.95
N ILE A 145 -7.16 11.77 5.13
CA ILE A 145 -6.16 12.05 4.09
C ILE A 145 -6.51 11.33 2.79
N ARG A 146 -5.89 11.70 1.69
CA ARG A 146 -6.16 11.13 0.36
C ARG A 146 -5.23 9.94 0.08
N LEU A 147 -5.41 8.84 0.81
CA LEU A 147 -4.59 7.63 0.68
C LEU A 147 -4.76 6.95 -0.68
N ARG A 148 -5.97 6.93 -1.23
CA ARG A 148 -6.25 6.28 -2.52
C ARG A 148 -5.57 6.96 -3.69
N ASP A 149 -5.18 8.22 -3.57
CA ASP A 149 -4.36 8.89 -4.57
C ASP A 149 -2.91 8.40 -4.59
N ILE A 150 -2.47 7.71 -3.52
CA ILE A 150 -1.10 7.20 -3.34
C ILE A 150 -1.04 5.68 -3.53
N LEU A 151 -2.09 4.95 -3.15
CA LEU A 151 -2.10 3.50 -3.02
C LEU A 151 -3.22 2.81 -3.82
N GLY A 152 -4.07 3.59 -4.52
CA GLY A 152 -5.20 3.05 -5.27
C GLY A 152 -6.43 2.74 -4.39
N ARG A 153 -7.48 2.22 -5.01
CA ARG A 153 -8.82 2.10 -4.42
C ARG A 153 -9.00 0.99 -3.37
N TYR A 154 -8.02 0.10 -3.23
CA TYR A 154 -8.16 -1.08 -2.36
C TYR A 154 -7.78 -0.80 -0.90
N ILE A 155 -7.52 0.46 -0.56
CA ILE A 155 -7.23 0.93 0.78
C ILE A 155 -8.31 1.89 1.25
N ASP A 156 -8.69 1.78 2.53
CA ASP A 156 -9.67 2.64 3.19
C ASP A 156 -9.02 3.45 4.32
N GLY A 157 -7.88 2.99 4.82
CA GLY A 157 -7.16 3.63 5.91
C GLY A 157 -5.74 3.09 6.07
N LEU A 158 -5.04 3.67 7.03
CA LEU A 158 -3.69 3.30 7.41
C LEU A 158 -3.61 3.20 8.92
N LEU A 159 -3.03 2.12 9.45
CA LEU A 159 -2.84 1.87 10.87
C LEU A 159 -1.36 2.01 11.23
N GLY A 160 -1.05 2.98 12.08
CA GLY A 160 0.31 3.25 12.56
C GLY A 160 0.69 2.51 13.82
N ASN A 161 1.86 2.85 14.35
CA ASN A 161 2.55 2.13 15.42
C ASN A 161 1.91 2.24 16.81
N THR A 162 1.13 3.30 17.09
CA THR A 162 0.69 3.62 18.47
C THR A 162 0.05 2.44 19.19
N HIS A 163 -0.63 1.56 18.46
CA HIS A 163 -1.32 0.42 19.03
C HIS A 163 -0.59 -0.90 18.79
N LEU A 164 -0.26 -1.20 17.53
CA LEU A 164 0.36 -2.49 17.18
C LEU A 164 1.76 -2.66 17.80
N LEU A 165 2.50 -1.56 17.98
CA LEU A 165 3.84 -1.59 18.57
C LEU A 165 3.86 -1.22 20.07
N SER A 166 2.73 -1.35 20.76
CA SER A 166 2.66 -1.18 22.22
C SER A 166 3.23 -2.38 23.00
N SER A 167 3.38 -3.52 22.35
CA SER A 167 3.99 -4.75 22.87
C SER A 167 4.68 -5.50 21.72
N PRO A 168 5.42 -6.60 22.00
CA PRO A 168 6.12 -7.33 20.94
C PRO A 168 5.18 -7.76 19.83
N LEU A 169 5.57 -7.48 18.57
CA LEU A 169 4.80 -7.76 17.37
C LEU A 169 5.56 -8.72 16.46
N GLU A 170 5.03 -9.92 16.29
CA GLU A 170 5.48 -10.90 15.30
C GLU A 170 4.80 -10.61 13.97
N ILE A 171 5.58 -10.57 12.89
CA ILE A 171 5.10 -10.42 11.52
C ILE A 171 5.64 -11.57 10.69
N SER A 172 4.77 -12.48 10.28
CA SER A 172 5.16 -13.61 9.44
C SER A 172 4.73 -13.36 7.99
N PHE A 173 5.65 -12.87 7.18
CA PHE A 173 5.42 -12.75 5.74
C PHE A 173 5.30 -14.11 5.05
N SER A 174 5.97 -15.15 5.58
CA SER A 174 5.87 -16.50 5.03
C SER A 174 4.47 -17.09 5.16
N LYS A 175 3.77 -16.79 6.26
CA LYS A 175 2.45 -17.33 6.60
C LYS A 175 1.31 -16.33 6.43
N GLY A 176 1.62 -15.03 6.26
CA GLY A 176 0.63 -13.97 6.03
C GLY A 176 -0.16 -13.57 7.26
N TYR A 177 0.49 -13.41 8.40
CA TYR A 177 -0.13 -12.91 9.61
C TYR A 177 0.77 -11.96 10.40
N LEU A 178 0.18 -11.12 11.25
CA LEU A 178 0.84 -10.46 12.36
C LEU A 178 0.18 -10.89 13.68
N LYS A 179 0.97 -10.92 14.76
CA LYS A 179 0.49 -11.28 16.09
C LYS A 179 1.16 -10.42 17.14
N GLN A 180 0.34 -9.74 17.93
CA GLN A 180 0.82 -9.06 19.12
C GLN A 180 0.96 -10.06 20.26
N TRP A 181 2.07 -9.98 21.00
CA TRP A 181 2.40 -10.86 22.10
C TRP A 181 2.38 -10.08 23.42
N GLU A 182 2.04 -10.78 24.49
CA GLU A 182 2.31 -10.25 25.82
C GLU A 182 3.83 -10.17 26.06
N ALA A 183 4.27 -9.13 26.75
CA ALA A 183 5.68 -8.99 27.11
C ALA A 183 6.01 -9.84 28.37
N PRO A 184 7.19 -10.47 28.46
CA PRO A 184 8.24 -10.49 27.43
C PRO A 184 7.94 -11.48 26.29
N PHE A 185 8.46 -11.20 25.09
CA PHE A 185 8.38 -12.13 23.96
C PHE A 185 9.09 -13.45 24.33
N PRO A 186 8.51 -14.64 24.02
CA PRO A 186 9.12 -15.92 24.34
C PRO A 186 10.40 -16.15 23.51
N VAL A 187 11.56 -16.01 24.18
CA VAL A 187 12.90 -16.03 23.54
C VAL A 187 13.18 -17.37 22.85
N ASP A 188 12.63 -18.46 23.39
CA ASP A 188 12.78 -19.81 22.80
C ASP A 188 12.16 -19.92 21.41
N SER A 189 11.25 -18.99 21.07
CA SER A 189 10.63 -18.89 19.74
C SER A 189 11.56 -18.23 18.69
N LEU A 190 12.68 -17.67 19.11
CA LEU A 190 13.63 -16.95 18.25
C LEU A 190 14.75 -17.85 17.69
N GLU A 191 14.58 -19.17 17.74
CA GLU A 191 15.52 -20.09 17.13
C GLU A 191 15.67 -19.79 15.63
N ASN A 192 16.90 -19.61 15.17
CA ASN A 192 17.27 -19.20 13.81
C ASN A 192 16.85 -17.77 13.40
N TYR A 193 16.49 -16.92 14.36
CA TYR A 193 16.40 -15.48 14.13
C TYR A 193 17.73 -14.79 14.40
N HIS A 194 18.00 -13.73 13.66
CA HIS A 194 19.14 -12.85 13.86
C HIS A 194 18.67 -11.53 14.46
N LYS A 195 19.35 -11.07 15.50
CA LYS A 195 19.08 -9.77 16.09
C LYS A 195 19.76 -8.68 15.26
N LEU A 196 18.99 -7.66 14.85
CA LEU A 196 19.52 -6.44 14.24
C LEU A 196 19.99 -5.45 15.33
N GLU A 197 20.98 -4.65 15.01
CA GLU A 197 21.25 -3.44 15.78
C GLU A 197 20.14 -2.44 15.45
N ALA A 198 19.32 -2.11 16.44
CA ALA A 198 18.12 -1.30 16.27
C ALA A 198 17.98 -0.25 17.37
N ARG A 199 17.25 0.83 17.09
CA ARG A 199 16.80 1.82 18.06
C ARG A 199 15.32 2.10 17.89
N PHE A 200 14.66 2.35 19.01
CA PHE A 200 13.24 2.69 19.07
C PHE A 200 13.13 4.10 19.64
N GLU A 201 12.77 5.06 18.82
CA GLU A 201 12.65 6.46 19.19
C GLU A 201 11.39 7.05 18.56
N ASP A 202 10.64 7.83 19.32
CA ASP A 202 9.43 8.54 18.87
C ASP A 202 8.46 7.63 18.08
N ASN A 203 8.23 6.41 18.62
CA ASN A 203 7.33 5.44 17.98
C ASN A 203 7.81 4.95 16.60
N ARG A 204 9.10 5.06 16.33
CA ARG A 204 9.76 4.63 15.09
C ARG A 204 10.86 3.63 15.39
N ILE A 205 11.18 2.85 14.39
CA ILE A 205 12.24 1.84 14.45
C ILE A 205 13.27 2.17 13.39
N ASP A 206 14.49 2.37 13.79
CA ASP A 206 15.63 2.46 12.88
C ASP A 206 16.55 1.28 13.12
N VAL A 207 17.13 0.72 12.04
CA VAL A 207 18.09 -0.38 12.08
C VAL A 207 19.39 0.02 11.42
N LYS A 208 20.50 -0.55 11.86
CA LYS A 208 21.80 -0.35 11.20
C LYS A 208 21.87 -1.16 9.90
N ALA A 209 22.30 -0.50 8.85
CA ALA A 209 22.55 -1.11 7.55
C ALA A 209 23.67 -0.37 6.81
N SER A 210 24.21 -1.02 5.79
CA SER A 210 25.16 -0.39 4.87
C SER A 210 24.72 -0.59 3.42
N LEU A 211 24.97 0.43 2.62
CA LEU A 211 24.70 0.45 1.19
C LEU A 211 25.98 0.80 0.45
N GLN A 212 26.45 -0.10 -0.40
CA GLN A 212 27.56 0.10 -1.31
C GLN A 212 27.04 0.26 -2.72
N ILE A 213 27.19 1.44 -3.29
CA ILE A 213 26.76 1.74 -4.65
C ILE A 213 27.80 1.25 -5.63
N ASP A 214 29.08 1.64 -5.41
CA ASP A 214 30.24 1.19 -6.16
C ASP A 214 31.49 1.18 -5.26
N SER A 215 32.68 1.13 -5.84
CA SER A 215 33.95 1.11 -5.09
C SER A 215 34.27 2.42 -4.37
N ALA A 216 33.68 3.54 -4.80
CA ALA A 216 33.93 4.89 -4.27
C ALA A 216 32.78 5.43 -3.43
N ASN A 217 31.57 4.92 -3.64
CA ASN A 217 30.34 5.40 -3.03
C ASN A 217 29.74 4.35 -2.08
N ALA A 218 29.73 4.66 -0.79
CA ALA A 218 29.09 3.83 0.23
C ALA A 218 28.55 4.71 1.36
N VAL A 219 27.43 4.27 1.97
CA VAL A 219 26.87 4.86 3.18
C VAL A 219 26.58 3.75 4.19
N GLU A 220 26.86 4.03 5.46
CA GLU A 220 26.55 3.13 6.59
C GLU A 220 25.99 3.93 7.74
N GLY A 221 24.91 3.44 8.33
CA GLY A 221 24.28 4.10 9.46
C GLY A 221 22.87 3.60 9.74
N TRP A 222 22.04 4.49 10.23
CA TRP A 222 20.66 4.19 10.60
C TRP A 222 19.74 4.32 9.40
N PHE A 223 18.89 3.32 9.19
CA PHE A 223 17.82 3.31 8.20
C PHE A 223 16.50 3.03 8.90
N ARG A 224 15.46 3.75 8.52
CA ARG A 224 14.11 3.55 9.06
C ARG A 224 13.49 2.28 8.54
N LEU A 225 12.94 1.45 9.43
CA LEU A 225 12.08 0.32 9.09
C LEU A 225 10.71 0.87 8.72
N ASP A 226 10.31 0.74 7.46
CA ASP A 226 9.08 1.33 6.93
C ASP A 226 8.22 0.29 6.19
N LEU A 227 7.20 -0.26 6.88
CA LEU A 227 6.23 -1.17 6.30
C LEU A 227 5.12 -0.45 5.50
N GLY A 228 5.09 0.89 5.60
CA GLY A 228 4.26 1.74 4.75
C GLY A 228 4.86 2.04 3.38
N SER A 229 6.11 1.64 3.14
CA SER A 229 6.80 1.80 1.85
C SER A 229 6.89 0.48 1.10
N GLY A 230 6.45 0.48 -0.18
CA GLY A 230 6.63 -0.66 -1.09
C GLY A 230 8.00 -0.71 -1.78
N SER A 231 8.91 0.26 -1.51
CA SER A 231 10.23 0.31 -2.14
C SER A 231 11.22 -0.72 -1.58
N THR A 232 12.42 -0.75 -2.15
CA THR A 232 13.58 -1.47 -1.59
C THR A 232 14.26 -0.63 -0.51
N VAL A 233 15.04 0.35 -0.94
CA VAL A 233 15.71 1.33 -0.11
C VAL A 233 15.54 2.69 -0.78
N SER A 234 15.08 3.68 -0.02
CA SER A 234 14.99 5.05 -0.50
C SER A 234 15.87 5.94 0.39
N LEU A 235 16.89 6.57 -0.19
CA LEU A 235 17.80 7.45 0.52
C LEU A 235 17.19 8.83 0.74
N THR A 236 17.55 9.47 1.84
CA THR A 236 17.25 10.90 2.06
C THR A 236 17.99 11.78 1.07
N ASN A 237 17.51 12.99 0.86
CA ASN A 237 18.18 14.00 0.02
C ASN A 237 19.62 14.27 0.50
N GLU A 238 19.85 14.30 1.81
CA GLU A 238 21.19 14.49 2.38
C GLU A 238 22.13 13.32 2.04
N ALA A 239 21.68 12.08 2.22
CA ALA A 239 22.44 10.90 1.85
C ALA A 239 22.71 10.86 0.34
N THR A 240 21.69 11.16 -0.48
CA THR A 240 21.83 11.27 -1.94
C THR A 240 22.89 12.29 -2.34
N SER A 241 22.86 13.48 -1.73
CA SER A 241 23.79 14.57 -2.03
C SER A 241 25.23 14.26 -1.63
N SER A 242 25.45 13.30 -0.74
CA SER A 242 26.79 12.83 -0.35
C SER A 242 27.42 11.87 -1.35
N LEU A 243 26.65 11.38 -2.33
CA LEU A 243 27.07 10.40 -3.32
C LEU A 243 27.49 11.08 -4.63
N HIS A 244 28.45 10.48 -5.33
CA HIS A 244 28.91 10.93 -6.63
C HIS A 244 28.16 10.15 -7.73
N LEU A 245 26.96 10.62 -8.11
CA LEU A 245 26.07 9.93 -9.04
C LEU A 245 26.22 10.38 -10.51
N ASP A 246 27.10 11.33 -10.82
CA ASP A 246 27.15 11.99 -12.15
C ASP A 246 27.45 11.02 -13.29
N ASP A 247 28.37 10.10 -13.08
CA ASP A 247 28.83 9.14 -14.09
C ASP A 247 28.09 7.79 -14.05
N MET A 248 27.04 7.66 -13.22
CA MET A 248 26.31 6.41 -13.06
C MET A 248 25.11 6.33 -14.01
N PRO A 249 24.75 5.12 -14.49
CA PRO A 249 23.44 4.90 -15.08
C PRO A 249 22.35 5.22 -14.07
N LYS A 250 21.41 6.10 -14.45
CA LYS A 250 20.36 6.60 -13.56
C LYS A 250 19.11 6.95 -14.35
N ALA A 251 17.95 6.80 -13.68
CA ALA A 251 16.66 7.21 -14.21
C ALA A 251 16.01 8.23 -13.28
N TYR A 252 15.51 9.32 -13.82
CA TYR A 252 14.78 10.33 -13.05
C TYR A 252 13.29 9.96 -13.04
N PHE A 253 12.74 9.83 -11.85
CA PHE A 253 11.33 9.51 -11.64
C PHE A 253 10.62 10.67 -10.95
N ARG A 254 9.45 11.03 -11.44
CA ARG A 254 8.61 12.07 -10.86
C ARG A 254 7.20 11.55 -10.66
N THR A 255 6.64 11.80 -9.48
CA THR A 255 5.24 11.50 -9.16
C THR A 255 4.42 12.76 -8.91
N GLN A 256 3.13 12.72 -9.20
CA GLN A 256 2.18 13.76 -8.79
C GLN A 256 1.89 13.68 -7.28
N VAL A 257 1.78 12.45 -6.75
CA VAL A 257 1.57 12.18 -5.33
C VAL A 257 2.54 11.05 -4.95
N GLY A 258 3.61 11.39 -4.25
CA GLY A 258 4.63 10.44 -3.78
C GLY A 258 4.45 10.02 -2.32
N GLY A 259 3.38 10.53 -1.68
CA GLY A 259 3.05 10.28 -0.27
C GLY A 259 2.14 11.37 0.27
N VAL A 260 1.80 11.30 1.54
CA VAL A 260 1.11 12.42 2.22
C VAL A 260 1.99 13.66 2.13
N GLY A 261 1.51 14.73 1.52
CA GLY A 261 2.27 15.97 1.33
C GLY A 261 2.70 16.26 -0.11
N GLY A 262 2.12 15.58 -1.12
CA GLY A 262 2.30 15.92 -2.53
C GLY A 262 3.24 15.00 -3.30
N GLY A 263 3.76 15.50 -4.43
CA GLY A 263 4.63 14.73 -5.31
C GLY A 263 6.01 14.47 -4.74
N SER A 264 6.78 13.64 -5.42
CA SER A 264 8.20 13.42 -5.17
C SER A 264 9.00 13.42 -6.46
N GLU A 265 10.28 13.70 -6.33
CA GLU A 265 11.27 13.53 -7.39
C GLU A 265 12.42 12.69 -6.84
N ASP A 266 12.77 11.63 -7.56
CA ASP A 266 13.77 10.68 -7.16
C ASP A 266 14.67 10.31 -8.35
N VAL A 267 15.88 9.89 -8.05
CA VAL A 267 16.79 9.27 -9.01
C VAL A 267 16.90 7.79 -8.67
N GLU A 268 16.42 6.94 -9.55
CA GLU A 268 16.62 5.50 -9.44
C GLU A 268 18.00 5.12 -9.95
N ILE A 269 18.73 4.35 -9.16
CA ILE A 269 20.05 3.81 -9.51
C ILE A 269 20.17 2.35 -9.08
N ARG A 270 21.24 1.71 -9.52
CA ARG A 270 21.57 0.35 -9.12
C ARG A 270 22.76 0.34 -8.17
N ALA A 271 22.54 -0.09 -6.94
CA ALA A 271 23.60 -0.29 -5.95
C ALA A 271 24.18 -1.70 -6.05
N ALA A 272 25.51 -1.82 -5.87
CA ALA A 272 26.19 -3.10 -5.90
C ALA A 272 25.71 -4.00 -4.76
N ARG A 273 25.56 -3.44 -3.53
CA ARG A 273 25.16 -4.22 -2.34
C ARG A 273 24.36 -3.39 -1.35
N PHE A 274 23.41 -4.05 -0.73
CA PHE A 274 22.76 -3.59 0.50
C PHE A 274 22.92 -4.68 1.58
N CYS A 275 23.39 -4.31 2.76
CA CYS A 275 23.74 -5.26 3.82
C CYS A 275 23.05 -4.87 5.15
N MET A 276 22.43 -5.87 5.77
CA MET A 276 21.97 -5.88 7.17
C MET A 276 22.59 -7.13 7.86
N VAL A 277 21.79 -8.19 8.11
CA VAL A 277 22.29 -9.53 8.43
C VAL A 277 22.65 -10.31 7.19
N ASP A 278 21.91 -10.08 6.10
CA ASP A 278 22.17 -10.65 4.78
C ASP A 278 22.73 -9.57 3.86
N THR A 279 23.35 -10.02 2.78
CA THR A 279 23.78 -9.18 1.68
C THR A 279 22.84 -9.38 0.49
N PHE A 280 22.32 -8.27 -0.02
CA PHE A 280 21.53 -8.19 -1.25
C PHE A 280 22.40 -7.55 -2.32
N GLU A 281 22.58 -8.25 -3.43
CA GLU A 281 23.40 -7.75 -4.52
C GLU A 281 22.54 -7.15 -5.63
N ASN A 282 23.09 -6.15 -6.32
CA ASN A 282 22.47 -5.56 -7.49
C ASN A 282 21.10 -4.95 -7.22
N VAL A 283 21.01 -4.16 -6.14
CA VAL A 283 19.76 -3.61 -5.61
C VAL A 283 19.36 -2.34 -6.35
N VAL A 284 18.11 -2.22 -6.77
CA VAL A 284 17.54 -0.97 -7.27
C VAL A 284 17.13 -0.11 -6.08
N ILE A 285 17.57 1.12 -6.04
CA ILE A 285 17.29 2.06 -4.95
C ILE A 285 16.82 3.40 -5.47
N ASP A 286 16.04 4.10 -4.65
CA ASP A 286 15.61 5.46 -4.91
C ASP A 286 16.49 6.45 -4.14
N CYS A 287 17.01 7.44 -4.82
CA CYS A 287 17.80 8.53 -4.28
C CYS A 287 16.94 9.79 -4.30
N SER A 288 16.42 10.22 -3.14
CA SER A 288 15.46 11.31 -3.08
C SER A 288 16.09 12.67 -3.41
N LEU A 289 15.39 13.46 -4.21
CA LEU A 289 15.67 14.87 -4.48
C LEU A 289 14.76 15.80 -3.67
N ASN A 290 13.94 15.27 -2.77
CA ASN A 290 12.96 16.03 -2.00
C ASN A 290 13.63 16.95 -0.97
N GLU A 291 13.26 18.23 -0.96
CA GLU A 291 13.72 19.20 0.03
C GLU A 291 12.93 19.13 1.35
N LYS A 292 11.74 18.51 1.32
CA LYS A 292 10.79 18.40 2.43
C LYS A 292 10.29 16.97 2.60
N GLY A 293 9.54 16.74 3.67
CA GLY A 293 8.97 15.41 3.94
C GLY A 293 9.96 14.42 4.56
N ALA A 294 9.61 13.15 4.61
CA ALA A 294 10.36 12.13 5.32
C ALA A 294 11.75 11.84 4.71
N LEU A 295 11.93 12.08 3.42
CA LEU A 295 13.20 11.85 2.72
C LEU A 295 14.01 13.14 2.44
N SER A 296 13.70 14.24 3.12
CA SER A 296 14.49 15.47 3.04
C SER A 296 15.78 15.39 3.86
N SER A 297 16.62 16.42 3.76
CA SER A 297 17.82 16.59 4.59
C SER A 297 17.49 16.80 6.08
N GLY A 298 18.49 16.60 6.95
CA GLY A 298 18.38 16.79 8.41
C GLY A 298 17.59 15.68 9.12
N ARG A 299 17.44 14.51 8.53
CA ARG A 299 16.81 13.36 9.18
C ARG A 299 17.81 12.58 10.03
N PRO A 300 17.38 11.96 11.15
CA PRO A 300 18.27 11.16 12.00
C PRO A 300 18.63 9.79 11.38
N TYR A 301 18.27 9.55 10.13
CA TYR A 301 18.52 8.33 9.37
C TYR A 301 18.96 8.67 7.93
N LEU A 302 19.65 7.73 7.28
CA LEU A 302 20.16 7.88 5.93
C LEU A 302 19.09 7.60 4.85
N GLY A 303 18.10 6.80 5.19
CA GLY A 303 17.03 6.40 4.29
C GLY A 303 16.02 5.53 4.98
N ILE A 304 15.08 5.00 4.19
CA ILE A 304 14.08 4.02 4.63
C ILE A 304 14.34 2.69 3.93
N ILE A 305 13.99 1.59 4.61
CA ILE A 305 13.97 0.24 4.05
C ILE A 305 12.52 -0.17 3.94
N GLY A 306 12.07 -0.46 2.73
CA GLY A 306 10.68 -0.81 2.44
C GLY A 306 10.44 -2.32 2.29
N ASN A 307 9.23 -2.64 1.89
CA ASN A 307 8.69 -3.99 1.89
C ASN A 307 9.30 -4.93 0.85
N ASP A 308 9.94 -4.43 -0.20
CA ASP A 308 10.69 -5.29 -1.13
C ASP A 308 11.86 -6.01 -0.43
N ILE A 309 12.37 -5.43 0.67
CA ILE A 309 13.36 -6.07 1.54
C ILE A 309 12.69 -6.78 2.71
N TRP A 310 11.79 -6.10 3.46
CA TRP A 310 11.20 -6.67 4.68
C TRP A 310 10.36 -7.91 4.41
N SER A 311 9.68 -8.00 3.26
CA SER A 311 8.89 -9.18 2.90
C SER A 311 9.68 -10.47 2.72
N LEU A 312 11.03 -10.39 2.71
CA LEU A 312 11.94 -11.53 2.62
C LEU A 312 12.24 -12.15 3.97
N TYR A 313 11.71 -11.57 5.05
CA TYR A 313 11.91 -12.03 6.42
C TYR A 313 10.57 -12.31 7.11
N ASP A 314 10.57 -13.22 8.04
CA ASP A 314 9.66 -13.21 9.18
C ASP A 314 10.38 -12.44 10.29
N MET A 315 9.66 -11.60 11.06
CA MET A 315 10.30 -10.67 12.00
C MET A 315 9.56 -10.58 13.33
N VAL A 316 10.28 -10.15 14.35
CA VAL A 316 9.71 -9.73 15.63
C VAL A 316 10.23 -8.32 15.96
N LEU A 317 9.28 -7.41 16.13
CA LEU A 317 9.54 -6.04 16.58
C LEU A 317 9.21 -5.98 18.08
N ASP A 318 10.22 -5.86 18.93
CA ASP A 318 10.03 -5.83 20.39
C ASP A 318 10.40 -4.47 20.97
N PRO A 319 9.41 -3.58 21.17
CA PRO A 319 9.65 -2.25 21.73
C PRO A 319 10.07 -2.31 23.21
N VAL A 320 9.71 -3.38 23.94
CA VAL A 320 10.01 -3.52 25.38
C VAL A 320 11.50 -3.78 25.59
N SER A 321 12.09 -4.65 24.76
CA SER A 321 13.54 -4.93 24.81
C SER A 321 14.35 -4.10 23.79
N SER A 322 13.70 -3.17 23.06
CA SER A 322 14.28 -2.38 21.97
C SER A 322 15.04 -3.27 20.97
N SER A 323 14.37 -4.33 20.51
CA SER A 323 15.00 -5.36 19.68
C SER A 323 14.19 -5.63 18.42
N VAL A 324 14.90 -5.79 17.31
CA VAL A 324 14.36 -6.29 16.04
C VAL A 324 15.04 -7.62 15.74
N TRP A 325 14.23 -8.64 15.51
CA TRP A 325 14.70 -9.97 15.16
C TRP A 325 14.16 -10.34 13.79
N VAL A 326 14.99 -10.90 12.93
CA VAL A 326 14.64 -11.28 11.55
C VAL A 326 15.11 -12.68 11.23
N LYS A 327 14.32 -13.38 10.40
CA LYS A 327 14.64 -14.71 9.88
C LYS A 327 14.25 -14.77 8.43
N ARG A 328 15.18 -15.18 7.55
CA ARG A 328 14.89 -15.38 6.12
C ARG A 328 13.76 -16.38 5.95
N ASN A 329 12.77 -16.02 5.12
CA ASN A 329 11.57 -16.83 4.90
C ASN A 329 11.60 -17.64 3.58
N GLY A 330 12.70 -17.57 2.85
CA GLY A 330 12.91 -18.30 1.59
C GLY A 330 12.22 -17.70 0.37
N LYS A 331 11.49 -16.59 0.51
CA LYS A 331 10.92 -15.86 -0.63
C LYS A 331 12.02 -15.24 -1.49
N LYS A 332 11.75 -15.15 -2.79
CA LYS A 332 12.59 -14.40 -3.74
C LYS A 332 12.09 -12.97 -3.79
N GLY A 333 13.01 -12.00 -3.68
CA GLY A 333 12.69 -10.57 -3.77
C GLY A 333 12.67 -10.06 -5.20
N THR A 334 12.07 -8.90 -5.36
CA THR A 334 12.06 -8.09 -6.58
C THR A 334 13.06 -6.93 -6.53
N TYR A 335 13.81 -6.80 -5.46
CA TYR A 335 14.73 -5.71 -5.12
C TYR A 335 15.78 -5.37 -6.21
N SER A 336 15.99 -6.23 -7.19
CA SER A 336 16.88 -6.01 -8.34
C SER A 336 16.14 -5.66 -9.64
N GLN A 337 14.81 -5.44 -9.56
CA GLN A 337 13.98 -5.14 -10.72
C GLN A 337 13.63 -3.65 -10.75
N SER A 338 13.71 -3.04 -11.92
CA SER A 338 13.22 -1.69 -12.16
C SER A 338 11.96 -1.69 -13.04
N SER A 339 11.34 -0.52 -13.20
CA SER A 339 10.13 -0.38 -14.02
C SER A 339 10.33 -0.85 -15.46
N THR A 340 9.32 -1.47 -16.03
CA THR A 340 9.31 -1.96 -17.40
C THR A 340 8.41 -1.15 -18.34
N THR A 341 7.46 -0.41 -17.80
CA THR A 341 6.55 0.47 -18.54
C THR A 341 6.94 1.93 -18.45
N HIS A 342 7.90 2.25 -17.59
CA HIS A 342 8.41 3.60 -17.30
C HIS A 342 7.32 4.55 -16.79
N MET A 343 6.29 3.99 -16.14
CA MET A 343 5.22 4.75 -15.48
C MET A 343 4.73 4.02 -14.23
N ALA A 344 4.22 4.79 -13.27
CA ALA A 344 3.46 4.31 -12.13
C ALA A 344 1.99 4.64 -12.30
N VAL A 345 1.12 3.68 -12.02
CA VAL A 345 -0.33 3.82 -12.15
C VAL A 345 -1.03 3.32 -10.90
N PHE A 346 -2.15 3.97 -10.54
CA PHE A 346 -3.01 3.52 -9.45
C PHE A 346 -4.42 3.27 -9.95
N ASP A 347 -5.00 2.15 -9.53
CA ASP A 347 -6.40 1.83 -9.80
C ASP A 347 -7.32 2.81 -9.07
N ARG A 348 -7.99 3.67 -9.83
CA ARG A 348 -9.00 4.62 -9.35
C ARG A 348 -10.32 4.42 -10.09
N THR A 349 -10.62 3.14 -10.42
CA THR A 349 -11.89 2.78 -11.06
C THR A 349 -13.10 3.06 -10.16
N ASP A 350 -12.87 3.38 -8.90
CA ASP A 350 -13.87 3.87 -7.95
C ASP A 350 -14.42 5.27 -8.27
N ILE A 351 -13.62 6.12 -8.92
CA ILE A 351 -14.00 7.53 -9.20
C ILE A 351 -13.86 7.96 -10.66
N CYS A 352 -13.06 7.27 -11.46
CA CYS A 352 -12.78 7.71 -12.84
C CYS A 352 -12.82 6.62 -13.92
N ASP A 353 -13.35 5.43 -13.59
CA ASP A 353 -13.42 4.26 -14.49
C ASP A 353 -12.07 3.84 -15.10
N GLY A 354 -10.95 4.09 -14.40
CA GLY A 354 -9.63 3.81 -14.94
C GLY A 354 -8.50 3.85 -13.93
N TRP A 355 -7.29 3.64 -14.42
CA TRP A 355 -6.04 3.73 -13.65
C TRP A 355 -5.35 5.05 -13.94
N ILE A 356 -5.10 5.85 -12.92
CA ILE A 356 -4.45 7.15 -13.06
C ILE A 356 -2.95 6.97 -13.18
N VAL A 357 -2.34 7.60 -14.18
CA VAL A 357 -0.88 7.72 -14.32
C VAL A 357 -0.41 8.72 -13.25
N ASN A 358 0.20 8.22 -12.19
CA ASN A 358 0.68 9.01 -11.06
C ASN A 358 2.14 9.44 -11.21
N GLY A 359 2.95 8.67 -11.92
CA GLY A 359 4.37 8.95 -12.08
C GLY A 359 4.92 8.51 -13.43
N LEU A 360 5.98 9.20 -13.86
CA LEU A 360 6.70 8.91 -15.10
C LEU A 360 8.20 9.04 -14.92
N TYR A 361 8.94 8.19 -15.62
CA TYR A 361 10.38 8.35 -15.81
C TYR A 361 10.66 9.34 -16.93
N LYS A 362 11.51 10.31 -16.65
CA LYS A 362 11.94 11.32 -17.63
C LYS A 362 12.65 10.65 -18.80
N GLY A 363 12.18 10.92 -20.01
CA GLY A 363 12.66 10.27 -21.22
C GLY A 363 12.27 8.79 -21.35
N GLY A 364 11.37 8.30 -20.49
CA GLY A 364 10.88 6.93 -20.55
C GLY A 364 9.93 6.69 -21.72
N ILE A 365 9.68 5.42 -22.06
CA ILE A 365 8.84 5.04 -23.22
C ILE A 365 7.43 5.59 -23.15
N ALA A 366 6.83 5.68 -21.95
CA ALA A 366 5.50 6.25 -21.77
C ALA A 366 5.49 7.75 -22.03
N GLU A 367 6.45 8.51 -21.46
CA GLU A 367 6.57 9.95 -21.68
C GLU A 367 6.88 10.27 -23.15
N GLN A 368 7.80 9.53 -23.80
CA GLN A 368 8.13 9.69 -25.22
C GLN A 368 6.93 9.41 -26.14
N ALA A 369 6.05 8.52 -25.75
CA ALA A 369 4.83 8.25 -26.50
C ALA A 369 3.77 9.35 -26.35
N GLY A 370 3.91 10.27 -25.38
CA GLY A 370 2.98 11.35 -25.08
C GLY A 370 1.97 11.04 -23.96
N ILE A 371 2.22 10.00 -23.16
CA ILE A 371 1.49 9.78 -21.91
C ILE A 371 1.97 10.81 -20.87
N GLU A 372 1.03 11.38 -20.13
CA GLU A 372 1.29 12.42 -19.15
C GLU A 372 0.80 12.01 -17.75
N ILE A 373 1.38 12.58 -16.70
CA ILE A 373 0.86 12.43 -15.34
C ILE A 373 -0.55 13.01 -15.27
N GLY A 374 -1.48 12.26 -14.68
CA GLY A 374 -2.90 12.59 -14.60
C GLY A 374 -3.75 11.98 -15.73
N ASP A 375 -3.13 11.41 -16.75
CA ASP A 375 -3.85 10.61 -17.74
C ASP A 375 -4.52 9.39 -17.09
N VAL A 376 -5.61 8.92 -17.69
CA VAL A 376 -6.38 7.79 -17.17
C VAL A 376 -6.34 6.63 -18.16
N ILE A 377 -5.66 5.55 -17.80
CA ILE A 377 -5.68 4.31 -18.59
C ILE A 377 -7.04 3.63 -18.39
N ILE A 378 -7.80 3.47 -19.47
CA ILE A 378 -9.14 2.87 -19.46
C ILE A 378 -9.17 1.43 -20.00
N ALA A 379 -8.18 1.05 -20.82
CA ALA A 379 -8.03 -0.33 -21.29
C ALA A 379 -6.55 -0.68 -21.55
N ILE A 380 -6.21 -1.97 -21.40
CA ILE A 380 -4.91 -2.55 -21.73
C ILE A 380 -5.17 -3.74 -22.68
N ASN A 381 -4.53 -3.73 -23.86
CA ASN A 381 -4.74 -4.73 -24.91
C ASN A 381 -6.23 -4.97 -25.20
N ASP A 382 -6.96 -3.87 -25.40
CA ASP A 382 -8.39 -3.81 -25.67
C ASP A 382 -9.30 -4.35 -24.53
N ARG A 383 -8.74 -4.75 -23.36
CA ARG A 383 -9.48 -5.15 -22.17
C ARG A 383 -9.68 -3.95 -21.25
N PRO A 384 -10.91 -3.57 -20.89
CA PRO A 384 -11.18 -2.50 -19.92
C PRO A 384 -10.51 -2.78 -18.58
N VAL A 385 -9.79 -1.79 -18.01
CA VAL A 385 -9.05 -1.99 -16.74
C VAL A 385 -9.98 -2.24 -15.56
N LYS A 386 -11.23 -1.78 -15.61
CA LYS A 386 -12.25 -2.06 -14.59
C LYS A 386 -12.67 -3.55 -14.49
N GLU A 387 -12.35 -4.34 -15.51
CA GLU A 387 -12.58 -5.79 -15.53
C GLU A 387 -11.39 -6.59 -15.00
N ILE A 388 -10.28 -5.90 -14.66
CA ILE A 388 -9.09 -6.51 -14.08
C ILE A 388 -9.25 -6.51 -12.56
N SER A 389 -9.36 -7.70 -11.98
CA SER A 389 -9.51 -7.85 -10.53
C SER A 389 -8.21 -7.49 -9.78
N TRP A 390 -8.33 -7.15 -8.50
CA TRP A 390 -7.15 -6.94 -7.65
C TRP A 390 -6.23 -8.16 -7.62
N GLU A 391 -6.79 -9.37 -7.60
CA GLU A 391 -5.99 -10.59 -7.62
C GLU A 391 -5.15 -10.72 -8.90
N GLU A 392 -5.69 -10.31 -10.06
CA GLU A 392 -4.94 -10.27 -11.32
C GLU A 392 -3.86 -9.19 -11.30
N GLN A 393 -4.18 -7.99 -10.77
CA GLN A 393 -3.20 -6.90 -10.62
C GLN A 393 -2.01 -7.35 -9.77
N ARG A 394 -2.28 -7.97 -8.61
CA ARG A 394 -1.25 -8.48 -7.68
C ARG A 394 -0.35 -9.57 -8.27
N LYS A 395 -0.90 -10.39 -9.16
CA LYS A 395 -0.12 -11.42 -9.87
C LYS A 395 0.76 -10.85 -10.98
N GLY A 396 0.62 -9.54 -11.24
CA GLY A 396 1.20 -8.87 -12.39
C GLY A 396 0.47 -9.22 -13.69
N LEU A 397 0.28 -8.25 -14.56
CA LEU A 397 -0.47 -8.42 -15.82
C LEU A 397 0.31 -9.19 -16.90
N ASN A 398 1.51 -9.68 -16.59
CA ASN A 398 2.40 -10.41 -17.50
C ASN A 398 2.53 -9.74 -18.89
N LEU A 399 2.61 -8.40 -18.89
CA LEU A 399 2.75 -7.61 -20.11
C LEU A 399 4.12 -7.87 -20.73
N LYS A 400 4.15 -8.21 -22.01
CA LYS A 400 5.39 -8.51 -22.76
C LYS A 400 5.30 -7.96 -24.17
N GLY A 401 6.43 -7.41 -24.65
CA GLY A 401 6.52 -6.89 -26.02
C GLY A 401 5.59 -5.70 -26.24
N GLU A 402 4.95 -5.65 -27.41
CA GLU A 402 4.00 -4.59 -27.72
C GLU A 402 2.74 -4.70 -26.87
N THR A 403 2.44 -3.62 -26.15
CA THR A 403 1.26 -3.51 -25.29
C THR A 403 0.51 -2.23 -25.64
N LYS A 404 -0.78 -2.36 -25.89
CA LYS A 404 -1.66 -1.22 -26.19
C LYS A 404 -2.26 -0.67 -24.92
N TYR A 405 -2.16 0.65 -24.74
CA TYR A 405 -2.80 1.39 -23.66
C TYR A 405 -3.81 2.37 -24.26
N THR A 406 -5.09 2.16 -23.98
CA THR A 406 -6.13 3.15 -24.32
C THR A 406 -6.24 4.12 -23.15
N VAL A 407 -5.96 5.37 -23.42
CA VAL A 407 -5.78 6.43 -22.44
C VAL A 407 -6.75 7.56 -22.68
N ARG A 408 -7.46 7.99 -21.65
CA ARG A 408 -8.26 9.21 -21.65
C ARG A 408 -7.42 10.36 -21.09
N LYS A 409 -7.19 11.36 -21.92
CA LYS A 409 -6.46 12.58 -21.57
C LYS A 409 -7.29 13.52 -20.69
N ALA A 410 -6.65 14.50 -20.04
CA ALA A 410 -7.32 15.50 -19.21
C ALA A 410 -8.39 16.33 -19.96
N ASN A 411 -8.23 16.52 -21.26
CA ASN A 411 -9.21 17.21 -22.12
C ASN A 411 -10.40 16.32 -22.55
N GLY A 412 -10.42 15.04 -22.12
CA GLY A 412 -11.44 14.05 -22.46
C GLY A 412 -11.17 13.28 -23.77
N GLU A 413 -10.14 13.62 -24.53
CA GLU A 413 -9.72 12.87 -25.71
C GLU A 413 -9.29 11.44 -25.33
N VAL A 414 -9.64 10.46 -26.17
CA VAL A 414 -9.23 9.07 -25.98
C VAL A 414 -8.21 8.70 -27.06
N VAL A 415 -7.02 8.33 -26.64
CA VAL A 415 -5.89 7.99 -27.51
C VAL A 415 -5.39 6.60 -27.18
N THR A 416 -5.00 5.83 -28.20
CA THR A 416 -4.36 4.52 -28.01
C THR A 416 -2.87 4.64 -28.29
N TYR A 417 -2.07 4.29 -27.29
CA TYR A 417 -0.61 4.21 -27.39
C TYR A 417 -0.18 2.75 -27.45
N THR A 418 0.79 2.46 -28.29
CA THR A 418 1.46 1.15 -28.30
C THR A 418 2.85 1.31 -27.73
N LEU A 419 3.10 0.71 -26.57
CA LEU A 419 4.39 0.72 -25.89
C LEU A 419 5.07 -0.63 -26.04
N PHE A 420 6.38 -0.63 -26.25
CA PHE A 420 7.16 -1.85 -26.18
C PHE A 420 7.71 -2.03 -24.76
N VAL A 421 7.10 -2.96 -24.03
CA VAL A 421 7.48 -3.23 -22.63
C VAL A 421 8.92 -3.74 -22.57
N GLN A 422 9.79 -2.99 -21.91
CA GLN A 422 11.21 -3.31 -21.72
C GLN A 422 11.40 -4.05 -20.39
N LYS A 423 12.51 -4.80 -20.27
CA LYS A 423 12.76 -5.56 -19.05
C LYS A 423 13.17 -4.69 -17.86
N GLN A 424 13.92 -3.62 -18.10
CA GLN A 424 14.47 -2.74 -17.06
C GLN A 424 14.76 -1.37 -17.66
N ILE A 425 14.72 -0.33 -16.83
CA ILE A 425 15.06 1.04 -17.21
C ILE A 425 16.52 1.35 -16.91
N ILE A 426 17.13 0.71 -15.88
CA ILE A 426 18.51 0.79 -15.44
C ILE A 426 19.14 -0.57 -15.23
#